data_6cfa483618d968d8494f8328b5276762
#
_entry.id   6cfa483618d968d8494f8328b5276762
#
_cell.length_a   1.000
_cell.length_b   1.000
_cell.length_c   1.000
_cell.angle_alpha   90.00
_cell.angle_beta   90.00
_cell.angle_gamma   90.00
#
_symmetry.space_group_name_H-M   'P 1'
#
loop_
_entity.id
_entity.type
_entity.pdbx_description
1 polymer ?
#
loop_
_entity_poly.entity_id
_entity_poly.type
_entity_poly.pdbx_seq_one_letter_code
_entity_poly.pdbx_strand_id
1 'polypeptide(L)'
;MESLKNPRKLHATNVVLILVLAFFSTKHVYGRNFHHRIKGRHHHHHIGGYFPYSAVRCRAHTASLIDFGGVGDGKTSNTKAFQTAIDHLGQYGARGGGSLLYVPPGRYLTGSFNLTSHFTLFLHRDAVLLATQNENEWPVIAPLPSYGRGRDADGGRYISLIFGTNLTDVIVTGNNGTIDGQGQIWWDKYRGKQLTITRPYLIEIMFSKNIQISNLTLINSPSWNIHPVYSINIIIQGITILAPTRSPNTDGINPDSCINTRIEDCYIVSGDDCIAVKSGWDQYGIAFGMPTRQLLIRRLTCISPTSAVIALGSEMSGGIQDVRAEDILAIDSESAVRIKTAVGRGGYVKDIYVKRFTMRTMKWVFWMTGNYKEHADDKWDRSAIPIIQNINYRDMVAENVTMAGRLEGISGDPFTGICIYRM
;
A
#
# COMPACT_ATOMS: atom_id res chain seq x y z
N MET A 1 30.12 -13.89 -64.85
CA MET A 1 31.33 -13.36 -64.22
C MET A 1 30.90 -12.89 -62.86
N GLU A 2 31.13 -13.76 -61.92
CA GLU A 2 32.04 -13.63 -60.79
C GLU A 2 31.61 -12.53 -59.83
N SER A 3 31.50 -12.68 -58.56
CA SER A 3 32.00 -13.70 -57.61
C SER A 3 31.71 -13.24 -56.20
N LEU A 4 31.45 -14.24 -55.34
CA LEU A 4 31.91 -14.36 -53.95
C LEU A 4 31.25 -13.57 -52.82
N LYS A 5 30.47 -14.31 -52.01
CA LYS A 5 30.76 -14.76 -50.63
C LYS A 5 31.14 -13.69 -49.60
N ASN A 6 30.27 -13.50 -48.57
CA ASN A 6 30.69 -13.89 -47.23
C ASN A 6 29.52 -13.87 -46.20
N PRO A 7 29.44 -14.85 -45.33
CA PRO A 7 28.37 -14.94 -44.34
C PRO A 7 28.79 -14.20 -43.06
N ARG A 8 27.95 -13.30 -42.56
CA ARG A 8 28.16 -12.69 -41.25
C ARG A 8 27.57 -13.55 -40.14
N LYS A 9 28.43 -13.88 -39.19
CA LYS A 9 28.23 -14.65 -38.00
C LYS A 9 27.12 -14.07 -37.12
N LEU A 10 26.18 -14.90 -36.69
CA LEU A 10 25.32 -14.66 -35.53
C LEU A 10 26.18 -14.66 -34.27
N HIS A 11 26.18 -13.58 -33.54
CA HIS A 11 26.61 -13.55 -32.14
C HIS A 11 25.42 -13.95 -31.26
N ALA A 12 25.52 -15.12 -30.67
CA ALA A 12 24.65 -15.57 -29.61
C ALA A 12 24.99 -14.77 -28.34
N THR A 13 24.06 -13.95 -27.87
CA THR A 13 24.18 -13.28 -26.57
C THR A 13 23.69 -14.24 -25.50
N ASN A 14 24.62 -14.74 -24.70
CA ASN A 14 24.34 -15.59 -23.54
C ASN A 14 23.59 -14.76 -22.48
N VAL A 15 22.35 -15.12 -22.25
CA VAL A 15 21.60 -14.67 -21.08
C VAL A 15 21.99 -15.58 -19.92
N VAL A 16 22.78 -15.08 -18.99
CA VAL A 16 23.10 -15.77 -17.74
C VAL A 16 21.92 -15.59 -16.78
N LEU A 17 21.14 -16.65 -16.61
CA LEU A 17 20.11 -16.75 -15.60
C LEU A 17 20.75 -17.11 -14.26
N ILE A 18 20.90 -16.14 -13.35
CA ILE A 18 21.39 -16.40 -12.00
C ILE A 18 20.19 -16.85 -11.14
N LEU A 19 20.10 -18.17 -10.93
CA LEU A 19 19.22 -18.77 -9.93
C LEU A 19 19.90 -18.67 -8.55
N VAL A 20 19.38 -17.80 -7.68
CA VAL A 20 19.79 -17.76 -6.26
C VAL A 20 18.91 -18.76 -5.50
N LEU A 21 19.44 -19.96 -5.26
CA LEU A 21 18.86 -20.92 -4.33
C LEU A 21 19.28 -20.56 -2.90
N ALA A 22 18.34 -20.02 -2.12
CA ALA A 22 18.52 -19.87 -0.69
C ALA A 22 18.10 -21.16 0.04
N PHE A 23 19.10 -21.87 0.58
CA PHE A 23 18.86 -22.99 1.48
C PHE A 23 18.47 -22.47 2.88
N PHE A 24 17.25 -22.73 3.30
CA PHE A 24 16.85 -22.58 4.71
C PHE A 24 17.19 -23.85 5.47
N SER A 25 18.18 -23.73 6.34
CA SER A 25 18.50 -24.75 7.34
C SER A 25 17.68 -24.49 8.61
N THR A 26 16.74 -25.36 8.92
CA THR A 26 15.99 -25.35 10.18
C THR A 26 16.86 -25.95 11.29
N LYS A 27 17.29 -25.11 12.25
CA LYS A 27 17.81 -25.60 13.54
C LYS A 27 16.75 -25.37 14.62
N HIS A 28 16.28 -26.47 15.16
CA HIS A 28 15.53 -26.49 16.41
C HIS A 28 16.46 -26.09 17.58
N VAL A 29 16.05 -25.07 18.33
CA VAL A 29 16.70 -24.74 19.61
C VAL A 29 15.69 -24.92 20.73
N TYR A 30 15.99 -25.88 21.59
CA TYR A 30 15.29 -26.10 22.85
C TYR A 30 15.59 -24.98 23.85
N GLY A 31 14.55 -24.34 24.39
CA GLY A 31 14.68 -23.33 25.44
C GLY A 31 15.00 -23.94 26.80
N ARG A 32 16.00 -23.42 27.47
CA ARG A 32 16.23 -23.60 28.91
C ARG A 32 15.89 -22.31 29.64
N ASN A 33 14.98 -22.41 30.59
CA ASN A 33 14.66 -21.37 31.56
C ASN A 33 15.86 -21.04 32.45
N PHE A 34 16.22 -19.76 32.53
CA PHE A 34 17.05 -19.23 33.63
C PHE A 34 16.33 -18.02 34.23
N HIS A 35 15.86 -18.19 35.45
CA HIS A 35 15.48 -17.10 36.34
C HIS A 35 16.71 -16.42 36.88
N HIS A 36 16.90 -15.14 36.60
CA HIS A 36 17.70 -14.25 37.45
C HIS A 36 16.98 -12.92 37.66
N ARG A 37 16.69 -12.71 38.94
CA ARG A 37 16.01 -11.53 39.51
C ARG A 37 17.06 -10.46 39.74
N ILE A 38 17.03 -9.37 38.93
CA ILE A 38 17.77 -8.15 39.25
C ILE A 38 16.78 -6.99 39.37
N LYS A 39 16.69 -6.46 40.59
CA LYS A 39 16.00 -5.19 40.88
C LYS A 39 16.87 -4.03 40.44
N GLY A 40 16.42 -3.30 39.43
CA GLY A 40 16.98 -2.01 39.03
C GLY A 40 15.80 -1.14 38.52
N ARG A 41 15.43 -0.13 39.33
CA ARG A 41 14.47 0.89 38.90
C ARG A 41 15.15 1.78 37.86
N HIS A 42 14.83 1.63 36.59
CA HIS A 42 15.00 2.66 35.58
C HIS A 42 13.63 2.92 34.96
N HIS A 43 13.15 4.15 35.13
CA HIS A 43 12.00 4.64 34.40
C HIS A 43 12.36 4.71 32.90
N HIS A 44 12.06 3.65 32.17
CA HIS A 44 11.98 3.73 30.73
C HIS A 44 10.54 4.10 30.37
N HIS A 45 10.37 5.27 29.81
CA HIS A 45 9.17 5.59 29.04
C HIS A 45 9.04 4.54 27.93
N HIS A 46 8.19 3.55 28.13
CA HIS A 46 7.71 2.68 27.10
C HIS A 46 6.79 3.47 26.16
N ILE A 47 7.39 4.14 25.16
CA ILE A 47 6.68 4.62 23.98
C ILE A 47 6.73 3.45 22.98
N GLY A 48 5.81 2.55 23.11
CA GLY A 48 5.61 1.42 22.23
C GLY A 48 4.33 0.75 22.67
N GLY A 49 3.20 1.30 22.28
CA GLY A 49 1.93 0.63 22.45
C GLY A 49 2.00 -0.71 21.72
N TYR A 50 2.22 -1.78 22.48
CA TYR A 50 2.05 -3.14 21.98
C TYR A 50 0.55 -3.30 21.74
N PHE A 51 0.13 -3.33 20.47
CA PHE A 51 -1.22 -3.72 20.15
C PHE A 51 -1.36 -5.22 20.41
N PRO A 52 -2.15 -5.64 21.37
CA PRO A 52 -2.54 -7.03 21.44
C PRO A 52 -3.44 -7.31 20.24
N TYR A 53 -2.82 -7.62 19.10
CA TYR A 53 -3.55 -8.21 17.99
C TYR A 53 -3.94 -9.61 18.44
N SER A 54 -5.24 -9.86 18.59
CA SER A 54 -5.74 -11.19 18.79
C SER A 54 -5.25 -12.01 17.59
N ALA A 55 -4.42 -13.01 17.82
CA ALA A 55 -4.04 -13.96 16.79
C ALA A 55 -5.30 -14.35 16.00
N VAL A 56 -5.16 -14.54 14.69
CA VAL A 56 -6.25 -14.97 13.81
C VAL A 56 -7.04 -16.05 14.55
N ARG A 57 -8.21 -15.71 15.06
CA ARG A 57 -9.10 -16.69 15.65
C ARG A 57 -9.56 -17.60 14.52
N CYS A 58 -9.46 -18.91 14.71
CA CYS A 58 -10.04 -19.84 13.77
C CYS A 58 -11.50 -19.47 13.57
N ARG A 59 -11.90 -19.19 12.34
CA ARG A 59 -13.30 -18.92 12.01
C ARG A 59 -14.10 -20.18 12.21
N ALA A 60 -15.26 -20.07 12.86
CA ALA A 60 -16.10 -21.22 13.18
C ALA A 60 -16.75 -21.86 11.93
N HIS A 61 -16.96 -21.04 10.89
CA HIS A 61 -17.61 -21.46 9.65
C HIS A 61 -16.67 -21.30 8.48
N THR A 62 -16.55 -22.33 7.65
CA THR A 62 -15.68 -22.30 6.46
C THR A 62 -16.44 -22.88 5.28
N ALA A 63 -16.32 -22.21 4.13
CA ALA A 63 -16.84 -22.71 2.87
C ALA A 63 -15.82 -22.42 1.74
N SER A 64 -15.92 -23.19 0.67
CA SER A 64 -15.14 -22.98 -0.54
C SER A 64 -15.91 -22.14 -1.55
N LEU A 65 -15.21 -21.33 -2.33
CA LEU A 65 -15.84 -20.58 -3.43
C LEU A 65 -16.54 -21.49 -4.44
N ILE A 66 -16.06 -22.72 -4.61
CA ILE A 66 -16.65 -23.73 -5.51
C ILE A 66 -18.06 -24.10 -5.04
N ASP A 67 -18.32 -24.12 -3.72
CA ASP A 67 -19.65 -24.43 -3.18
C ASP A 67 -20.73 -23.44 -3.60
N PHE A 68 -20.31 -22.26 -4.07
CA PHE A 68 -21.16 -21.18 -4.56
C PHE A 68 -21.09 -20.99 -6.09
N GLY A 69 -20.59 -22.00 -6.80
CA GLY A 69 -20.48 -21.98 -8.25
C GLY A 69 -19.24 -21.28 -8.79
N GLY A 70 -18.20 -21.11 -7.99
CA GLY A 70 -16.92 -20.57 -8.44
C GLY A 70 -16.25 -21.47 -9.47
N VAL A 71 -15.76 -20.88 -10.57
CA VAL A 71 -15.10 -21.58 -11.70
C VAL A 71 -13.73 -20.99 -11.93
N GLY A 72 -12.70 -21.78 -11.68
CA GLY A 72 -11.29 -21.36 -11.74
C GLY A 72 -10.64 -21.50 -13.12
N ASP A 73 -11.36 -21.21 -14.21
CA ASP A 73 -10.92 -21.40 -15.61
C ASP A 73 -10.26 -20.16 -16.23
N GLY A 74 -10.26 -19.02 -15.52
CA GLY A 74 -9.73 -17.74 -15.99
C GLY A 74 -10.60 -17.00 -17.01
N LYS A 75 -11.82 -17.45 -17.24
CA LYS A 75 -12.73 -16.91 -18.27
C LYS A 75 -14.12 -16.64 -17.74
N THR A 76 -14.68 -17.55 -16.94
CA THR A 76 -16.01 -17.42 -16.35
C THR A 76 -15.99 -16.38 -15.25
N SER A 77 -16.92 -15.38 -15.32
CA SER A 77 -17.04 -14.37 -14.25
C SER A 77 -17.54 -15.01 -12.96
N ASN A 78 -16.82 -14.76 -11.88
CA ASN A 78 -17.11 -15.24 -10.54
C ASN A 78 -17.67 -14.16 -9.61
N THR A 79 -17.98 -12.97 -10.12
CA THR A 79 -18.45 -11.84 -9.31
C THR A 79 -19.68 -12.23 -8.48
N LYS A 80 -20.63 -12.91 -9.10
CA LYS A 80 -21.84 -13.41 -8.41
C LYS A 80 -21.50 -14.51 -7.38
N ALA A 81 -20.59 -15.42 -7.71
CA ALA A 81 -20.18 -16.49 -6.81
C ALA A 81 -19.53 -15.92 -5.54
N PHE A 82 -18.62 -14.95 -5.69
CA PHE A 82 -18.03 -14.24 -4.54
C PHE A 82 -19.08 -13.56 -3.68
N GLN A 83 -19.97 -12.75 -4.28
CA GLN A 83 -20.95 -12.01 -3.51
C GLN A 83 -21.93 -12.96 -2.82
N THR A 84 -22.41 -14.01 -3.48
CA THR A 84 -23.30 -15.00 -2.88
C THR A 84 -22.64 -15.74 -1.71
N ALA A 85 -21.37 -16.11 -1.86
CA ALA A 85 -20.61 -16.75 -0.80
C ALA A 85 -20.43 -15.82 0.42
N ILE A 86 -20.10 -14.57 0.19
CA ILE A 86 -19.89 -13.56 1.24
C ILE A 86 -21.21 -13.24 1.95
N ASP A 87 -22.30 -13.09 1.23
CA ASP A 87 -23.64 -12.82 1.80
C ASP A 87 -24.10 -13.98 2.66
N HIS A 88 -23.89 -15.23 2.19
CA HIS A 88 -24.19 -16.42 2.97
C HIS A 88 -23.35 -16.51 4.24
N LEU A 89 -22.04 -16.33 4.12
CA LEU A 89 -21.09 -16.42 5.23
C LEU A 89 -21.22 -15.24 6.21
N GLY A 90 -21.69 -14.08 5.75
CA GLY A 90 -21.95 -12.91 6.58
C GLY A 90 -23.02 -13.11 7.66
N GLN A 91 -23.85 -14.13 7.53
CA GLN A 91 -24.84 -14.49 8.55
C GLN A 91 -24.20 -14.99 9.86
N TYR A 92 -22.96 -15.45 9.79
CA TYR A 92 -22.18 -15.93 10.95
C TYR A 92 -21.35 -14.82 11.58
N GLY A 93 -21.99 -13.74 12.04
CA GLY A 93 -21.32 -12.61 12.69
C GLY A 93 -20.52 -12.97 13.95
N ALA A 94 -20.17 -11.97 14.77
CA ALA A 94 -19.32 -12.13 15.95
C ALA A 94 -19.79 -13.22 16.93
N ARG A 95 -21.08 -13.36 17.14
CA ARG A 95 -21.65 -14.38 18.02
C ARG A 95 -21.56 -15.80 17.47
N GLY A 96 -21.54 -15.94 16.15
CA GLY A 96 -21.34 -17.20 15.45
C GLY A 96 -19.87 -17.61 15.28
N GLY A 97 -18.91 -16.82 15.77
CA GLY A 97 -17.48 -17.11 15.63
C GLY A 97 -16.86 -16.72 14.28
N GLY A 98 -17.64 -16.04 13.44
CA GLY A 98 -17.18 -15.53 12.13
C GLY A 98 -16.98 -16.65 11.09
N SER A 99 -16.62 -16.23 9.90
CA SER A 99 -16.56 -17.14 8.74
C SER A 99 -15.32 -16.93 7.86
N LEU A 100 -14.98 -17.97 7.10
CA LEU A 100 -13.87 -17.99 6.15
C LEU A 100 -14.37 -18.48 4.79
N LEU A 101 -14.08 -17.68 3.74
CA LEU A 101 -14.23 -18.12 2.35
C LEU A 101 -12.85 -18.54 1.84
N TYR A 102 -12.73 -19.81 1.52
CA TYR A 102 -11.54 -20.37 0.90
C TYR A 102 -11.64 -20.31 -0.62
N VAL A 103 -10.63 -19.72 -1.24
CA VAL A 103 -10.47 -19.70 -2.70
C VAL A 103 -9.44 -20.78 -3.07
N PRO A 104 -9.85 -21.91 -3.64
CA PRO A 104 -8.95 -23.02 -3.97
C PRO A 104 -8.08 -22.72 -5.18
N PRO A 105 -7.11 -23.61 -5.55
CA PRO A 105 -6.32 -23.48 -6.76
C PRO A 105 -7.18 -23.22 -7.99
N GLY A 106 -6.77 -22.27 -8.84
CA GLY A 106 -7.48 -21.88 -10.07
C GLY A 106 -7.32 -20.41 -10.41
N ARG A 107 -7.84 -19.99 -11.54
CA ARG A 107 -7.83 -18.60 -12.02
C ARG A 107 -9.27 -18.08 -12.05
N TYR A 108 -9.61 -17.20 -11.15
CA TYR A 108 -10.98 -16.72 -10.94
C TYR A 108 -11.13 -15.30 -11.50
N LEU A 109 -11.69 -15.17 -12.71
CA LEU A 109 -12.04 -13.87 -13.26
C LEU A 109 -13.21 -13.29 -12.47
N THR A 110 -13.09 -12.04 -11.99
CA THR A 110 -14.14 -11.41 -11.19
C THR A 110 -14.14 -9.89 -11.36
N GLY A 111 -15.31 -9.28 -11.31
CA GLY A 111 -15.48 -7.86 -11.03
C GLY A 111 -15.36 -7.59 -9.53
N SER A 112 -15.78 -6.39 -9.14
CA SER A 112 -15.76 -5.97 -7.74
C SER A 112 -16.73 -6.78 -6.87
N PHE A 113 -16.34 -7.07 -5.63
CA PHE A 113 -17.21 -7.66 -4.62
C PHE A 113 -16.97 -7.05 -3.23
N ASN A 114 -18.02 -7.07 -2.41
CA ASN A 114 -18.01 -6.46 -1.08
C ASN A 114 -17.73 -7.48 0.00
N LEU A 115 -16.83 -7.13 0.93
CA LEU A 115 -16.57 -7.92 2.13
C LEU A 115 -17.64 -7.69 3.20
N THR A 116 -17.66 -8.57 4.21
CA THR A 116 -18.50 -8.46 5.40
C THR A 116 -17.67 -8.49 6.68
N SER A 117 -18.26 -8.15 7.82
CA SER A 117 -17.57 -8.19 9.13
C SER A 117 -17.37 -9.62 9.65
N HIS A 118 -16.37 -9.81 10.52
CA HIS A 118 -16.01 -11.10 11.12
C HIS A 118 -15.71 -12.17 10.08
N PHE A 119 -15.01 -11.75 9.04
CA PHE A 119 -14.84 -12.52 7.82
C PHE A 119 -13.35 -12.64 7.44
N THR A 120 -13.00 -13.80 6.91
CA THR A 120 -11.68 -14.06 6.31
C THR A 120 -11.85 -14.49 4.86
N LEU A 121 -11.22 -13.74 3.93
CA LEU A 121 -10.99 -14.19 2.56
C LEU A 121 -9.60 -14.83 2.51
N PHE A 122 -9.54 -16.11 2.19
CA PHE A 122 -8.31 -16.89 2.17
C PHE A 122 -8.01 -17.44 0.76
N LEU A 123 -6.88 -17.02 0.16
CA LEU A 123 -6.43 -17.47 -1.16
C LEU A 123 -5.37 -18.57 -1.02
N HIS A 124 -5.62 -19.71 -1.66
CA HIS A 124 -4.60 -20.75 -1.82
C HIS A 124 -3.38 -20.21 -2.60
N ARG A 125 -2.20 -20.81 -2.43
CA ARG A 125 -0.97 -20.38 -3.15
C ARG A 125 -1.11 -20.38 -4.67
N ASP A 126 -1.88 -21.30 -5.20
CA ASP A 126 -2.14 -21.46 -6.64
C ASP A 126 -3.49 -20.84 -7.06
N ALA A 127 -4.11 -20.06 -6.20
CA ALA A 127 -5.28 -19.25 -6.54
C ALA A 127 -4.85 -17.91 -7.12
N VAL A 128 -5.48 -17.52 -8.23
CA VAL A 128 -5.29 -16.23 -8.87
C VAL A 128 -6.65 -15.57 -9.05
N LEU A 129 -6.88 -14.43 -8.38
CA LEU A 129 -8.00 -13.56 -8.70
C LEU A 129 -7.59 -12.69 -9.89
N LEU A 130 -8.38 -12.70 -10.95
CA LEU A 130 -8.18 -11.87 -12.14
C LEU A 130 -9.25 -10.79 -12.16
N ALA A 131 -8.84 -9.53 -12.08
CA ALA A 131 -9.79 -8.42 -12.23
C ALA A 131 -10.34 -8.37 -13.65
N THR A 132 -11.66 -8.26 -13.80
CA THR A 132 -12.29 -8.17 -15.11
C THR A 132 -11.87 -6.90 -15.85
N GLN A 133 -11.75 -6.99 -17.16
CA GLN A 133 -11.56 -5.84 -18.05
C GLN A 133 -12.90 -5.28 -18.58
N ASN A 134 -14.02 -5.90 -18.20
CA ASN A 134 -15.36 -5.41 -18.52
C ASN A 134 -15.77 -4.32 -17.52
N GLU A 135 -15.76 -3.07 -17.94
CA GLU A 135 -16.07 -1.92 -17.09
C GLU A 135 -17.49 -1.97 -16.48
N ASN A 136 -18.43 -2.67 -17.09
CA ASN A 136 -19.78 -2.83 -16.55
C ASN A 136 -19.83 -3.67 -15.26
N GLU A 137 -18.76 -4.39 -14.95
CA GLU A 137 -18.61 -5.13 -13.69
C GLU A 137 -17.94 -4.31 -12.57
N TRP A 138 -17.71 -3.01 -12.82
CA TRP A 138 -17.14 -2.07 -11.86
C TRP A 138 -18.16 -0.98 -11.52
N PRO A 139 -18.94 -1.13 -10.45
CA PRO A 139 -19.86 -0.09 -9.99
C PRO A 139 -19.14 1.24 -9.72
N VAL A 140 -19.82 2.34 -10.02
CA VAL A 140 -19.31 3.69 -9.74
C VAL A 140 -19.90 4.17 -8.41
N ILE A 141 -19.04 4.71 -7.56
CA ILE A 141 -19.39 5.25 -6.25
C ILE A 141 -18.96 6.71 -6.15
N ALA A 142 -19.46 7.40 -5.13
CA ALA A 142 -19.10 8.80 -4.86
C ALA A 142 -17.59 8.95 -4.57
N PRO A 143 -17.00 10.12 -4.85
CA PRO A 143 -15.67 10.46 -4.38
C PRO A 143 -15.53 10.30 -2.87
N LEU A 144 -14.28 10.16 -2.41
CA LEU A 144 -13.99 10.17 -0.98
C LEU A 144 -14.35 11.54 -0.38
N PRO A 145 -15.03 11.60 0.78
CA PRO A 145 -15.44 12.89 1.37
C PRO A 145 -14.26 13.80 1.69
N SER A 146 -13.09 13.27 2.03
CA SER A 146 -11.88 14.06 2.25
C SER A 146 -11.16 14.50 0.97
N TYR A 147 -11.66 14.11 -0.22
CA TYR A 147 -11.10 14.48 -1.54
C TYR A 147 -12.04 15.40 -2.33
N GLY A 148 -13.35 15.31 -2.12
CA GLY A 148 -14.37 16.13 -2.76
C GLY A 148 -14.62 15.84 -4.25
N ARG A 149 -13.69 15.15 -4.91
CA ARG A 149 -13.74 14.75 -6.31
C ARG A 149 -13.01 13.42 -6.54
N GLY A 150 -13.18 12.84 -7.70
CA GLY A 150 -12.38 11.71 -8.13
C GLY A 150 -10.91 12.12 -8.37
N ARG A 151 -9.98 11.19 -8.17
CA ARG A 151 -8.54 11.50 -8.27
C ARG A 151 -8.06 11.67 -9.71
N ASP A 152 -8.56 10.84 -10.64
CA ASP A 152 -8.18 10.89 -12.06
C ASP A 152 -9.08 11.82 -12.88
N ALA A 153 -10.32 12.02 -12.45
CA ALA A 153 -11.34 12.86 -13.11
C ALA A 153 -12.30 13.46 -12.08
N ASP A 154 -13.04 14.50 -12.45
CA ASP A 154 -13.93 15.21 -11.53
C ASP A 154 -15.11 14.38 -11.03
N GLY A 155 -15.50 13.37 -11.79
CA GLY A 155 -16.64 12.50 -11.51
C GLY A 155 -16.44 11.56 -10.34
N GLY A 156 -17.23 10.49 -10.30
CA GLY A 156 -17.11 9.42 -9.32
C GLY A 156 -15.83 8.61 -9.47
N ARG A 157 -15.81 7.50 -8.78
CA ARG A 157 -14.71 6.53 -8.84
C ARG A 157 -15.27 5.12 -8.98
N TYR A 158 -14.59 4.28 -9.71
CA TYR A 158 -14.91 2.85 -9.69
C TYR A 158 -14.63 2.27 -8.30
N ILE A 159 -15.52 1.42 -7.84
CA ILE A 159 -15.31 0.64 -6.61
C ILE A 159 -14.09 -0.28 -6.79
N SER A 160 -13.35 -0.55 -5.73
CA SER A 160 -12.16 -1.41 -5.78
C SER A 160 -12.52 -2.88 -5.99
N LEU A 161 -11.58 -3.70 -6.48
CA LEU A 161 -11.85 -5.13 -6.74
C LEU A 161 -12.33 -5.85 -5.48
N ILE A 162 -11.61 -5.67 -4.38
CA ILE A 162 -12.00 -6.14 -3.05
C ILE A 162 -12.33 -4.90 -2.22
N PHE A 163 -13.60 -4.73 -1.91
CA PHE A 163 -14.09 -3.55 -1.24
C PHE A 163 -14.76 -3.86 0.10
N GLY A 164 -14.64 -2.95 1.04
CA GLY A 164 -15.31 -3.04 2.33
C GLY A 164 -15.54 -1.68 2.97
N THR A 165 -16.69 -1.50 3.60
CA THR A 165 -17.00 -0.27 4.36
C THR A 165 -17.76 -0.59 5.63
N ASN A 166 -17.48 0.16 6.71
CA ASN A 166 -18.09 -0.01 8.03
C ASN A 166 -17.92 -1.43 8.62
N LEU A 167 -16.76 -2.05 8.37
CA LEU A 167 -16.48 -3.42 8.77
C LEU A 167 -15.71 -3.51 10.10
N THR A 168 -15.85 -4.65 10.74
CA THR A 168 -15.09 -5.00 11.95
C THR A 168 -14.55 -6.41 11.82
N ASP A 169 -13.26 -6.61 12.17
CA ASP A 169 -12.60 -7.92 12.20
C ASP A 169 -12.64 -8.62 10.83
N VAL A 170 -11.90 -8.04 9.90
CA VAL A 170 -11.76 -8.54 8.51
C VAL A 170 -10.32 -8.93 8.22
N ILE A 171 -10.16 -10.08 7.61
CA ILE A 171 -8.87 -10.62 7.21
C ILE A 171 -8.90 -10.96 5.71
N VAL A 172 -7.99 -10.39 4.94
CA VAL A 172 -7.71 -10.77 3.55
C VAL A 172 -6.32 -11.38 3.53
N THR A 173 -6.22 -12.69 3.33
CA THR A 173 -4.95 -13.40 3.50
C THR A 173 -4.86 -14.63 2.59
N GLY A 174 -3.76 -15.35 2.69
CA GLY A 174 -3.58 -16.61 1.97
C GLY A 174 -2.21 -17.24 2.20
N ASN A 175 -1.91 -18.24 1.39
CA ASN A 175 -0.60 -18.86 1.29
C ASN A 175 0.21 -18.24 0.14
N ASN A 176 0.24 -16.91 0.05
CA ASN A 176 0.82 -16.14 -1.05
C ASN A 176 0.05 -16.29 -2.39
N GLY A 177 -1.28 -16.46 -2.32
CA GLY A 177 -2.15 -16.40 -3.50
C GLY A 177 -2.08 -15.03 -4.19
N THR A 178 -2.42 -15.00 -5.46
CA THR A 178 -2.22 -13.83 -6.32
C THR A 178 -3.51 -13.07 -6.59
N ILE A 179 -3.43 -11.74 -6.60
CA ILE A 179 -4.47 -10.84 -7.09
C ILE A 179 -3.88 -10.06 -8.26
N ASP A 180 -4.37 -10.32 -9.48
CA ASP A 180 -3.94 -9.66 -10.72
C ASP A 180 -4.99 -8.65 -11.15
N GLY A 181 -4.64 -7.39 -11.08
CA GLY A 181 -5.53 -6.28 -11.44
C GLY A 181 -5.74 -6.09 -12.94
N GLN A 182 -5.00 -6.81 -13.79
CA GLN A 182 -5.05 -6.69 -15.26
C GLN A 182 -5.03 -5.22 -15.74
N GLY A 183 -4.22 -4.36 -15.09
CA GLY A 183 -4.27 -2.90 -15.14
C GLY A 183 -3.96 -2.25 -16.49
N GLN A 184 -3.45 -2.98 -17.48
CA GLN A 184 -2.96 -2.41 -18.74
C GLN A 184 -4.00 -1.52 -19.44
N ILE A 185 -5.27 -1.97 -19.53
CA ILE A 185 -6.34 -1.19 -20.19
C ILE A 185 -6.59 0.14 -19.46
N TRP A 186 -6.48 0.14 -18.14
CA TRP A 186 -6.67 1.32 -17.32
C TRP A 186 -5.52 2.32 -17.48
N TRP A 187 -4.29 1.81 -17.61
CA TRP A 187 -3.11 2.66 -17.85
C TRP A 187 -3.14 3.29 -19.23
N ASP A 188 -3.62 2.56 -20.24
CA ASP A 188 -3.75 3.08 -21.60
C ASP A 188 -4.82 4.17 -21.68
N LYS A 189 -5.97 3.99 -21.03
CA LYS A 189 -7.00 5.02 -20.90
C LYS A 189 -6.50 6.26 -20.15
N TYR A 190 -5.76 6.07 -19.07
CA TYR A 190 -5.18 7.16 -18.30
C TYR A 190 -4.21 7.99 -19.17
N ARG A 191 -3.26 7.32 -19.83
CA ARG A 191 -2.30 8.00 -20.72
C ARG A 191 -2.98 8.66 -21.91
N GLY A 192 -4.02 8.04 -22.43
CA GLY A 192 -4.86 8.58 -23.52
C GLY A 192 -5.81 9.68 -23.07
N LYS A 193 -5.85 10.08 -21.77
CA LYS A 193 -6.79 11.06 -21.22
C LYS A 193 -8.26 10.74 -21.51
N GLN A 194 -8.60 9.47 -21.48
CA GLN A 194 -9.93 8.94 -21.80
C GLN A 194 -10.77 8.65 -20.55
N LEU A 195 -10.21 8.88 -19.36
CA LEU A 195 -10.92 8.62 -18.11
C LEU A 195 -11.90 9.75 -17.79
N THR A 196 -13.14 9.39 -17.54
CA THR A 196 -14.18 10.27 -16.98
C THR A 196 -14.51 9.93 -15.53
N ILE A 197 -14.02 8.79 -15.06
CA ILE A 197 -14.22 8.22 -13.73
C ILE A 197 -12.84 7.77 -13.24
N THR A 198 -12.58 7.95 -11.95
CA THR A 198 -11.32 7.50 -11.33
C THR A 198 -11.20 5.99 -11.38
N ARG A 199 -10.03 5.49 -11.78
CA ARG A 199 -9.70 4.07 -11.87
C ARG A 199 -9.90 3.33 -10.54
N PRO A 200 -10.24 2.03 -10.58
CA PRO A 200 -10.37 1.24 -9.36
C PRO A 200 -9.00 0.94 -8.72
N TYR A 201 -9.01 0.60 -7.44
CA TYR A 201 -7.88 0.03 -6.70
C TYR A 201 -8.05 -1.49 -6.54
N LEU A 202 -7.02 -2.20 -6.08
CA LEU A 202 -7.18 -3.64 -5.83
C LEU A 202 -7.93 -3.91 -4.52
N ILE A 203 -7.47 -3.35 -3.41
CA ILE A 203 -8.08 -3.57 -2.10
C ILE A 203 -8.34 -2.22 -1.46
N GLU A 204 -9.60 -1.92 -1.14
CA GLU A 204 -9.96 -0.73 -0.39
C GLU A 204 -10.92 -1.06 0.75
N ILE A 205 -10.56 -0.64 1.96
CA ILE A 205 -11.37 -0.86 3.16
C ILE A 205 -11.55 0.47 3.88
N MET A 206 -12.80 0.90 3.99
CA MET A 206 -13.18 2.22 4.49
C MET A 206 -13.94 2.14 5.82
N PHE A 207 -13.80 3.18 6.67
CA PHE A 207 -14.56 3.33 7.91
C PHE A 207 -14.59 2.06 8.78
N SER A 208 -13.48 1.33 8.82
CA SER A 208 -13.44 -0.03 9.36
C SER A 208 -12.43 -0.16 10.49
N LYS A 209 -12.53 -1.24 11.26
CA LYS A 209 -11.62 -1.49 12.38
C LYS A 209 -11.19 -2.95 12.48
N ASN A 210 -9.97 -3.17 12.98
CA ASN A 210 -9.37 -4.49 13.15
C ASN A 210 -9.26 -5.22 11.81
N ILE A 211 -8.46 -4.65 10.91
CA ILE A 211 -8.24 -5.12 9.55
C ILE A 211 -6.87 -5.78 9.45
N GLN A 212 -6.79 -6.93 8.84
CA GLN A 212 -5.53 -7.56 8.45
C GLN A 212 -5.52 -7.87 6.96
N ILE A 213 -4.44 -7.47 6.27
CA ILE A 213 -4.15 -7.85 4.89
C ILE A 213 -2.76 -8.47 4.91
N SER A 214 -2.63 -9.76 4.56
CA SER A 214 -1.35 -10.45 4.76
C SER A 214 -1.11 -11.62 3.81
N ASN A 215 0.17 -11.92 3.57
CA ASN A 215 0.63 -13.10 2.84
C ASN A 215 -0.06 -13.27 1.47
N LEU A 216 -0.01 -12.22 0.66
CA LEU A 216 -0.57 -12.16 -0.71
C LEU A 216 0.43 -11.55 -1.67
N THR A 217 0.29 -11.90 -2.94
CA THR A 217 0.97 -11.25 -4.07
C THR A 217 -0.05 -10.45 -4.87
N LEU A 218 0.18 -9.14 -5.02
CA LEU A 218 -0.63 -8.23 -5.81
C LEU A 218 0.16 -7.81 -7.05
N ILE A 219 -0.46 -7.93 -8.21
CA ILE A 219 0.20 -7.56 -9.48
C ILE A 219 -0.72 -6.71 -10.36
N ASN A 220 -0.13 -5.86 -11.16
CA ASN A 220 -0.80 -5.10 -12.22
C ASN A 220 -2.06 -4.36 -11.77
N SER A 221 -2.03 -3.69 -10.63
CA SER A 221 -3.18 -2.88 -10.19
C SER A 221 -3.57 -1.83 -11.25
N PRO A 222 -4.85 -1.55 -11.46
CA PRO A 222 -5.30 -0.44 -12.30
C PRO A 222 -4.77 0.93 -11.87
N SER A 223 -4.66 1.13 -10.55
CA SER A 223 -4.08 2.31 -9.88
C SER A 223 -3.48 1.86 -8.55
N TRP A 224 -3.81 2.46 -7.42
CA TRP A 224 -3.29 2.07 -6.10
C TRP A 224 -3.57 0.60 -5.77
N ASN A 225 -2.64 -0.06 -5.07
CA ASN A 225 -2.82 -1.48 -4.73
C ASN A 225 -3.65 -1.67 -3.44
N ILE A 226 -3.18 -1.17 -2.31
CA ILE A 226 -3.86 -1.32 -1.01
C ILE A 226 -4.15 0.06 -0.43
N HIS A 227 -5.43 0.36 -0.23
CA HIS A 227 -5.91 1.63 0.26
C HIS A 227 -6.85 1.47 1.46
N PRO A 228 -6.34 1.31 2.67
CA PRO A 228 -7.14 1.48 3.86
C PRO A 228 -7.41 2.98 4.06
N VAL A 229 -8.66 3.33 4.28
CA VAL A 229 -9.05 4.74 4.43
C VAL A 229 -10.06 4.93 5.56
N TYR A 230 -9.92 5.98 6.37
CA TYR A 230 -10.76 6.28 7.54
C TYR A 230 -10.89 5.11 8.54
N SER A 231 -9.83 4.30 8.66
CA SER A 231 -9.89 3.02 9.35
C SER A 231 -8.90 2.96 10.52
N ILE A 232 -9.14 2.04 11.46
CA ILE A 232 -8.39 1.95 12.72
C ILE A 232 -7.94 0.51 12.98
N ASN A 233 -6.75 0.34 13.57
CA ASN A 233 -6.16 -0.96 13.91
C ASN A 233 -5.95 -1.83 12.67
N ILE A 234 -5.00 -1.43 11.83
CA ILE A 234 -4.72 -2.07 10.54
C ILE A 234 -3.36 -2.76 10.60
N ILE A 235 -3.30 -3.99 10.14
CA ILE A 235 -2.06 -4.73 9.92
C ILE A 235 -1.96 -5.12 8.46
N ILE A 236 -0.87 -4.72 7.82
CA ILE A 236 -0.49 -5.13 6.46
C ILE A 236 0.88 -5.80 6.58
N GLN A 237 0.95 -7.10 6.32
CA GLN A 237 2.17 -7.87 6.58
C GLN A 237 2.42 -8.95 5.53
N GLY A 238 3.71 -9.13 5.16
CA GLY A 238 4.11 -10.20 4.24
C GLY A 238 3.50 -10.05 2.85
N ILE A 239 3.30 -8.81 2.40
CA ILE A 239 2.72 -8.49 1.08
C ILE A 239 3.84 -8.33 0.05
N THR A 240 3.65 -8.97 -1.11
CA THR A 240 4.44 -8.72 -2.31
C THR A 240 3.59 -7.93 -3.31
N ILE A 241 4.07 -6.77 -3.74
CA ILE A 241 3.45 -5.96 -4.80
C ILE A 241 4.41 -5.86 -5.97
N LEU A 242 3.94 -6.22 -7.15
CA LEU A 242 4.71 -6.14 -8.39
C LEU A 242 3.92 -5.38 -9.45
N ALA A 243 4.19 -4.10 -9.57
CA ALA A 243 3.70 -3.26 -10.66
C ALA A 243 4.84 -2.96 -11.65
N PRO A 244 4.57 -2.86 -12.95
CA PRO A 244 5.55 -2.35 -13.90
C PRO A 244 6.02 -0.96 -13.47
N THR A 245 7.32 -0.70 -13.46
CA THR A 245 7.93 0.54 -12.94
C THR A 245 7.55 1.80 -13.70
N ARG A 246 6.80 1.68 -14.79
CA ARG A 246 6.24 2.80 -15.58
C ARG A 246 4.72 2.81 -15.62
N SER A 247 4.06 1.97 -14.84
CA SER A 247 2.60 2.00 -14.73
C SER A 247 2.17 3.22 -13.89
N PRO A 248 1.16 3.99 -14.34
CA PRO A 248 0.82 5.25 -13.69
C PRO A 248 0.03 5.02 -12.39
N ASN A 249 0.46 5.67 -11.32
CA ASN A 249 -0.19 5.71 -10.01
C ASN A 249 -0.43 4.31 -9.39
N THR A 250 0.49 3.38 -9.62
CA THR A 250 0.43 2.05 -9.03
C THR A 250 1.14 2.00 -7.68
N ASP A 251 0.83 2.98 -6.83
CA ASP A 251 1.32 3.06 -5.46
C ASP A 251 1.10 1.72 -4.73
N GLY A 252 2.04 1.35 -3.88
CA GLY A 252 1.95 0.09 -3.17
C GLY A 252 0.89 0.10 -2.07
N ILE A 253 1.12 0.84 -0.99
CA ILE A 253 0.20 0.88 0.16
C ILE A 253 -0.03 2.33 0.57
N ASN A 254 -1.29 2.73 0.63
CA ASN A 254 -1.73 4.10 0.86
C ASN A 254 -2.59 4.20 2.13
N PRO A 255 -2.00 4.21 3.34
CA PRO A 255 -2.77 4.48 4.55
C PRO A 255 -3.26 5.93 4.52
N ASP A 256 -4.59 6.12 4.49
CA ASP A 256 -5.25 7.41 4.32
C ASP A 256 -6.20 7.70 5.46
N SER A 257 -5.97 8.75 6.22
CA SER A 257 -6.76 9.08 7.39
C SER A 257 -6.92 7.88 8.34
N CYS A 258 -5.84 7.12 8.53
CA CYS A 258 -5.82 5.89 9.30
C CYS A 258 -5.17 6.08 10.67
N ILE A 259 -5.67 5.37 11.66
CA ILE A 259 -5.11 5.39 13.02
C ILE A 259 -4.63 4.00 13.38
N ASN A 260 -3.40 3.92 13.90
CA ASN A 260 -2.87 2.68 14.40
C ASN A 260 -2.70 1.63 13.31
N THR A 261 -1.74 1.90 12.42
CA THR A 261 -1.44 1.06 11.26
C THR A 261 -0.02 0.50 11.36
N ARG A 262 0.13 -0.79 11.05
CA ARG A 262 1.42 -1.45 10.92
C ARG A 262 1.58 -2.01 9.52
N ILE A 263 2.70 -1.68 8.86
CA ILE A 263 3.09 -2.21 7.55
C ILE A 263 4.45 -2.89 7.75
N GLU A 264 4.51 -4.20 7.60
CA GLU A 264 5.67 -4.98 7.98
C GLU A 264 5.99 -6.09 6.97
N ASP A 265 7.29 -6.40 6.81
CA ASP A 265 7.75 -7.55 6.02
C ASP A 265 7.24 -7.54 4.56
N CYS A 266 7.20 -6.35 3.93
CA CYS A 266 6.67 -6.18 2.58
C CYS A 266 7.79 -6.03 1.54
N TYR A 267 7.54 -6.54 0.33
CA TYR A 267 8.36 -6.35 -0.85
C TYR A 267 7.53 -5.65 -1.94
N ILE A 268 7.95 -4.46 -2.37
CA ILE A 268 7.16 -3.62 -3.27
C ILE A 268 8.02 -3.16 -4.45
N VAL A 269 7.57 -3.49 -5.65
CA VAL A 269 8.00 -2.87 -6.91
C VAL A 269 6.84 -2.05 -7.42
N SER A 270 7.03 -0.74 -7.54
CA SER A 270 5.95 0.21 -7.85
C SER A 270 6.29 1.09 -9.07
N GLY A 271 5.28 1.45 -9.82
CA GLY A 271 5.36 2.51 -10.84
C GLY A 271 5.13 3.91 -10.27
N ASP A 272 4.85 4.03 -8.97
CA ASP A 272 4.73 5.26 -8.21
C ASP A 272 5.29 5.04 -6.78
N ASP A 273 4.79 5.70 -5.74
CA ASP A 273 5.28 5.54 -4.36
C ASP A 273 5.11 4.10 -3.84
N CYS A 274 6.10 3.55 -3.11
CA CYS A 274 5.88 2.26 -2.44
C CYS A 274 4.91 2.39 -1.27
N ILE A 275 5.10 3.37 -0.42
CA ILE A 275 4.16 3.73 0.65
C ILE A 275 3.83 5.21 0.49
N ALA A 276 2.54 5.54 0.33
CA ALA A 276 2.08 6.93 0.28
C ALA A 276 1.11 7.20 1.43
N VAL A 277 1.58 7.89 2.45
CA VAL A 277 0.78 8.27 3.63
C VAL A 277 -0.07 9.48 3.29
N LYS A 278 -1.37 9.36 3.45
CA LYS A 278 -2.36 10.36 3.02
C LYS A 278 -3.32 10.73 4.16
N SER A 279 -4.02 11.86 4.02
CA SER A 279 -5.08 12.32 4.93
C SER A 279 -5.98 13.36 4.29
N GLY A 280 -6.39 13.11 3.06
CA GLY A 280 -7.31 13.99 2.35
C GLY A 280 -6.66 15.20 1.67
N TRP A 281 -7.42 15.87 0.81
CA TRP A 281 -6.93 16.81 -0.19
C TRP A 281 -7.51 18.21 0.00
N ASP A 282 -6.65 19.20 0.20
CA ASP A 282 -6.95 20.63 0.34
C ASP A 282 -8.15 20.92 1.28
N GLN A 283 -9.06 21.82 0.92
CA GLN A 283 -10.22 22.18 1.72
C GLN A 283 -11.10 21.00 2.16
N TYR A 284 -11.16 19.95 1.37
CA TYR A 284 -11.93 18.75 1.68
C TYR A 284 -11.27 17.94 2.80
N GLY A 285 -9.95 17.77 2.73
CA GLY A 285 -9.16 17.12 3.78
C GLY A 285 -9.14 17.91 5.07
N ILE A 286 -9.03 19.25 4.98
CA ILE A 286 -9.12 20.16 6.14
C ILE A 286 -10.48 20.04 6.82
N ALA A 287 -11.57 20.12 6.04
CA ALA A 287 -12.93 20.04 6.56
C ALA A 287 -13.26 18.67 7.16
N PHE A 288 -12.76 17.59 6.53
CA PHE A 288 -12.94 16.23 7.04
C PHE A 288 -12.16 16.00 8.34
N GLY A 289 -10.98 16.58 8.47
CA GLY A 289 -10.21 16.71 9.71
C GLY A 289 -9.74 15.38 10.33
N MET A 290 -9.60 14.31 9.55
CA MET A 290 -9.15 13.01 10.06
C MET A 290 -7.69 12.77 9.68
N PRO A 291 -6.74 12.81 10.64
CA PRO A 291 -5.32 12.59 10.34
C PRO A 291 -4.97 11.11 10.21
N THR A 292 -3.87 10.83 9.49
CA THR A 292 -3.14 9.57 9.63
C THR A 292 -2.15 9.70 10.79
N ARG A 293 -2.23 8.80 11.77
CA ARG A 293 -1.36 8.81 12.95
C ARG A 293 -1.08 7.42 13.51
N GLN A 294 0.03 7.30 14.26
CA GLN A 294 0.47 6.04 14.84
C GLN A 294 0.71 4.98 13.74
N LEU A 295 1.52 5.34 12.75
CA LEU A 295 1.91 4.46 11.66
C LEU A 295 3.31 3.90 11.90
N LEU A 296 3.45 2.59 11.88
CA LEU A 296 4.72 1.88 11.90
C LEU A 296 4.98 1.19 10.57
N ILE A 297 6.09 1.51 9.91
CA ILE A 297 6.58 0.85 8.70
C ILE A 297 7.91 0.20 9.04
N ARG A 298 8.06 -1.10 8.85
CA ARG A 298 9.33 -1.77 9.12
C ARG A 298 9.59 -3.00 8.25
N ARG A 299 10.87 -3.26 7.99
CA ARG A 299 11.33 -4.39 7.17
C ARG A 299 10.65 -4.38 5.79
N LEU A 300 10.71 -3.22 5.14
CA LEU A 300 10.24 -3.00 3.78
C LEU A 300 11.42 -3.06 2.81
N THR A 301 11.26 -3.79 1.72
CA THR A 301 12.11 -3.65 0.53
C THR A 301 11.30 -2.97 -0.57
N CYS A 302 11.82 -1.89 -1.13
CA CYS A 302 11.12 -1.08 -2.14
C CYS A 302 12.00 -0.81 -3.36
N ILE A 303 11.37 -0.88 -4.53
CA ILE A 303 11.91 -0.45 -5.82
C ILE A 303 10.88 0.47 -6.47
N SER A 304 11.19 1.77 -6.57
CA SER A 304 10.33 2.80 -7.17
C SER A 304 11.17 3.80 -7.99
N PRO A 305 11.57 3.46 -9.21
CA PRO A 305 12.50 4.28 -10.01
C PRO A 305 11.96 5.66 -10.35
N THR A 306 10.66 5.85 -10.32
CA THR A 306 9.96 7.08 -10.72
C THR A 306 9.35 7.86 -9.56
N SER A 307 9.42 7.34 -8.32
CA SER A 307 8.80 7.99 -7.17
C SER A 307 9.47 7.61 -5.83
N ALA A 308 8.78 7.79 -4.72
CA ALA A 308 9.36 7.65 -3.39
C ALA A 308 9.19 6.24 -2.79
N VAL A 309 10.14 5.85 -1.94
CA VAL A 309 9.98 4.68 -1.06
C VAL A 309 8.89 4.96 -0.02
N ILE A 310 8.95 6.11 0.63
CA ILE A 310 7.92 6.60 1.55
C ILE A 310 7.61 8.06 1.21
N ALA A 311 6.38 8.32 0.77
CA ALA A 311 5.85 9.65 0.56
C ALA A 311 4.93 10.04 1.73
N LEU A 312 5.05 11.29 2.19
CA LEU A 312 4.14 11.94 3.13
C LEU A 312 3.39 13.02 2.35
N GLY A 313 2.14 12.75 2.02
CA GLY A 313 1.35 13.53 1.07
C GLY A 313 1.45 12.96 -0.39
N SER A 314 1.01 13.75 -1.41
CA SER A 314 0.57 15.16 -1.40
C SER A 314 -0.78 15.44 -0.71
N GLU A 315 -1.66 14.48 -0.64
CA GLU A 315 -2.93 14.59 0.07
C GLU A 315 -2.67 14.45 1.58
N MET A 316 -2.37 15.56 2.28
CA MET A 316 -1.98 15.55 3.70
C MET A 316 -2.79 16.55 4.54
N SER A 317 -3.90 17.02 4.01
CA SER A 317 -4.64 18.16 4.55
C SER A 317 -5.39 17.89 5.86
N GLY A 318 -5.68 16.62 6.19
CA GLY A 318 -6.19 16.23 7.51
C GLY A 318 -5.09 16.05 8.58
N GLY A 319 -3.81 16.08 8.15
CA GLY A 319 -2.64 15.91 9.02
C GLY A 319 -2.03 14.50 8.97
N ILE A 320 -0.70 14.45 9.12
CA ILE A 320 0.09 13.21 9.26
C ILE A 320 0.96 13.36 10.50
N GLN A 321 0.86 12.43 11.44
CA GLN A 321 1.59 12.50 12.70
C GLN A 321 1.99 11.13 13.25
N ASP A 322 3.10 11.07 14.00
CA ASP A 322 3.65 9.87 14.63
C ASP A 322 3.81 8.72 13.63
N VAL A 323 4.66 8.97 12.62
CA VAL A 323 5.07 7.98 11.63
C VAL A 323 6.47 7.50 11.96
N ARG A 324 6.64 6.19 12.07
CA ARG A 324 7.90 5.53 12.35
C ARG A 324 8.25 4.57 11.23
N ALA A 325 9.39 4.79 10.59
CA ALA A 325 9.91 3.92 9.54
C ALA A 325 11.28 3.37 9.95
N GLU A 326 11.42 2.05 9.95
CA GLU A 326 12.66 1.43 10.40
C GLU A 326 12.99 0.13 9.64
N ASP A 327 14.29 -0.14 9.48
CA ASP A 327 14.78 -1.34 8.79
C ASP A 327 14.28 -1.42 7.34
N ILE A 328 14.51 -0.35 6.57
CA ILE A 328 14.05 -0.20 5.19
C ILE A 328 15.22 -0.41 4.23
N LEU A 329 15.00 -1.17 3.17
CA LEU A 329 15.89 -1.32 2.04
C LEU A 329 15.26 -0.69 0.80
N ALA A 330 15.85 0.39 0.30
CA ALA A 330 15.49 1.02 -0.96
C ALA A 330 16.50 0.65 -2.05
N ILE A 331 16.01 0.26 -3.21
CA ILE A 331 16.83 -0.09 -4.36
C ILE A 331 16.27 0.63 -5.58
N ASP A 332 17.13 1.23 -6.40
CA ASP A 332 16.74 1.87 -7.66
C ASP A 332 15.43 2.69 -7.51
N SER A 333 15.46 3.73 -6.67
CA SER A 333 14.28 4.53 -6.37
C SER A 333 14.56 6.02 -6.52
N GLU A 334 13.54 6.82 -6.86
CA GLU A 334 13.76 8.26 -7.05
C GLU A 334 14.12 8.94 -5.73
N SER A 335 13.36 8.69 -4.67
CA SER A 335 13.66 9.26 -3.35
C SER A 335 13.36 8.29 -2.21
N ALA A 336 14.13 8.37 -1.13
CA ALA A 336 13.88 7.52 0.03
C ALA A 336 12.67 8.01 0.83
N VAL A 337 12.72 9.23 1.32
CA VAL A 337 11.59 9.85 2.03
C VAL A 337 11.28 11.18 1.34
N ARG A 338 10.02 11.35 0.95
CA ARG A 338 9.55 12.55 0.28
C ARG A 338 8.38 13.18 1.02
N ILE A 339 8.50 14.46 1.37
CA ILE A 339 7.38 15.26 1.84
C ILE A 339 6.86 16.08 0.66
N LYS A 340 5.59 15.88 0.31
CA LYS A 340 4.91 16.55 -0.79
C LYS A 340 3.85 17.49 -0.21
N THR A 341 4.10 18.80 -0.20
CA THR A 341 3.13 19.79 0.29
C THR A 341 3.16 21.08 -0.51
N ALA A 342 2.21 21.96 -0.28
CA ALA A 342 2.08 23.26 -0.91
C ALA A 342 1.22 24.21 -0.07
N VAL A 343 1.26 25.49 -0.38
CA VAL A 343 0.22 26.45 0.06
C VAL A 343 -1.15 25.93 -0.37
N GLY A 344 -2.14 26.02 0.49
CA GLY A 344 -3.49 25.47 0.26
C GLY A 344 -3.73 24.08 0.82
N ARG A 345 -2.67 23.35 1.18
CA ARG A 345 -2.82 22.04 1.84
C ARG A 345 -3.32 22.16 3.27
N GLY A 346 -2.92 23.21 4.02
CA GLY A 346 -3.17 23.26 5.46
C GLY A 346 -2.68 21.99 6.15
N GLY A 347 -3.29 21.63 7.27
CA GLY A 347 -2.92 20.43 8.01
C GLY A 347 -1.48 20.43 8.51
N TYR A 348 -0.90 19.26 8.68
CA TYR A 348 0.47 19.14 9.19
C TYR A 348 1.12 17.81 8.80
N VAL A 349 2.47 17.80 8.74
CA VAL A 349 3.31 16.60 8.77
C VAL A 349 4.29 16.79 9.91
N LYS A 350 4.14 16.01 10.99
CA LYS A 350 4.96 16.17 12.19
C LYS A 350 5.23 14.87 12.92
N ASP A 351 6.28 14.88 13.76
CA ASP A 351 6.68 13.73 14.57
C ASP A 351 6.99 12.51 13.70
N ILE A 352 7.87 12.71 12.71
CA ILE A 352 8.30 11.68 11.75
C ILE A 352 9.67 11.15 12.19
N TYR A 353 9.78 9.85 12.34
CA TYR A 353 10.99 9.17 12.80
C TYR A 353 11.40 8.08 11.83
N VAL A 354 12.53 8.28 11.15
CA VAL A 354 13.09 7.34 10.18
C VAL A 354 14.45 6.87 10.68
N LYS A 355 14.67 5.56 10.76
CA LYS A 355 15.95 5.01 11.23
C LYS A 355 16.31 3.69 10.56
N ARG A 356 17.62 3.42 10.44
CA ARG A 356 18.15 2.21 9.82
C ARG A 356 17.60 2.00 8.40
N PHE A 357 17.87 2.97 7.56
CA PHE A 357 17.42 2.99 6.17
C PHE A 357 18.63 2.79 5.26
N THR A 358 18.69 1.70 4.53
CA THR A 358 19.73 1.40 3.55
C THR A 358 19.22 1.71 2.15
N MET A 359 19.98 2.49 1.40
CA MET A 359 19.63 2.95 0.06
C MET A 359 20.71 2.57 -0.94
N ARG A 360 20.30 2.00 -2.07
CA ARG A 360 21.19 1.63 -3.17
C ARG A 360 20.64 2.14 -4.48
N THR A 361 21.40 2.98 -5.15
CA THR A 361 20.99 3.62 -6.41
C THR A 361 19.75 4.48 -6.24
N MET A 362 19.96 5.70 -5.80
CA MET A 362 18.89 6.68 -5.54
C MET A 362 19.17 7.98 -6.28
N LYS A 363 18.11 8.69 -6.65
CA LYS A 363 18.28 10.09 -7.09
C LYS A 363 18.42 11.02 -5.89
N TRP A 364 17.52 10.91 -4.91
CA TRP A 364 17.47 11.72 -3.70
C TRP A 364 17.40 10.87 -2.44
N VAL A 365 18.18 11.20 -1.40
CA VAL A 365 17.96 10.61 -0.06
C VAL A 365 16.81 11.31 0.62
N PHE A 366 16.83 12.63 0.70
CA PHE A 366 15.76 13.44 1.28
C PHE A 366 15.17 14.35 0.22
N TRP A 367 13.84 14.41 0.16
CA TRP A 367 13.17 15.37 -0.69
C TRP A 367 11.96 15.98 0.01
N MET A 368 12.05 17.28 0.31
CA MET A 368 10.93 18.05 0.87
C MET A 368 10.54 19.10 -0.17
N THR A 369 9.27 19.14 -0.53
CA THR A 369 8.74 20.08 -1.53
C THR A 369 7.60 20.87 -0.93
N GLY A 370 7.79 22.19 -0.75
CA GLY A 370 6.76 23.16 -0.36
C GLY A 370 5.99 23.77 -1.53
N ASN A 371 6.18 23.24 -2.73
CA ASN A 371 5.61 23.77 -3.97
C ASN A 371 5.09 22.64 -4.88
N TYR A 372 4.35 21.70 -4.28
CA TYR A 372 3.71 20.61 -5.01
C TYR A 372 2.34 21.06 -5.54
N LYS A 373 2.27 21.38 -6.83
CA LYS A 373 1.19 22.20 -7.44
C LYS A 373 -0.13 21.48 -7.75
N GLU A 374 -0.32 20.25 -7.32
CA GLU A 374 -1.57 19.54 -7.56
C GLU A 374 -2.62 19.89 -6.50
N HIS A 375 -3.68 20.57 -6.90
CA HIS A 375 -4.84 20.88 -6.04
C HIS A 375 -6.05 20.07 -6.48
N ALA A 376 -7.01 19.88 -5.55
CA ALA A 376 -8.25 19.16 -5.83
C ALA A 376 -9.06 19.88 -6.91
N ASP A 377 -9.22 21.20 -6.77
CA ASP A 377 -9.89 22.10 -7.69
C ASP A 377 -9.42 23.56 -7.45
N ASP A 378 -10.06 24.52 -8.05
CA ASP A 378 -9.70 25.94 -7.90
C ASP A 378 -10.20 26.60 -6.61
N LYS A 379 -10.92 25.87 -5.74
CA LYS A 379 -11.54 26.40 -4.51
C LYS A 379 -10.66 26.24 -3.27
N TRP A 380 -9.42 25.81 -3.43
CA TRP A 380 -8.50 25.66 -2.30
C TRP A 380 -8.19 27.00 -1.62
N ASP A 381 -8.08 26.97 -0.29
CA ASP A 381 -7.79 28.16 0.52
C ASP A 381 -6.32 28.56 0.45
N ARG A 382 -6.02 29.68 -0.20
CA ARG A 382 -4.67 30.21 -0.35
C ARG A 382 -4.03 30.65 0.98
N SER A 383 -4.79 30.77 2.04
CA SER A 383 -4.30 31.06 3.39
C SER A 383 -4.00 29.81 4.22
N ALA A 384 -4.40 28.65 3.74
CA ALA A 384 -4.18 27.37 4.43
C ALA A 384 -2.72 26.90 4.25
N ILE A 385 -1.88 27.27 5.19
CA ILE A 385 -0.45 26.92 5.19
C ILE A 385 -0.22 25.62 5.98
N PRO A 386 0.50 24.62 5.44
CA PRO A 386 0.78 23.37 6.13
C PRO A 386 1.91 23.53 7.15
N ILE A 387 1.81 22.85 8.28
CA ILE A 387 2.86 22.80 9.31
C ILE A 387 3.75 21.58 9.07
N ILE A 388 5.05 21.77 8.79
CA ILE A 388 6.03 20.70 8.65
C ILE A 388 7.03 20.82 9.80
N GLN A 389 7.02 19.85 10.73
CA GLN A 389 7.76 20.00 11.98
C GLN A 389 8.23 18.66 12.55
N ASN A 390 9.37 18.66 13.24
CA ASN A 390 9.92 17.52 13.97
C ASN A 390 10.10 16.27 13.08
N ILE A 391 10.97 16.40 12.06
CA ILE A 391 11.31 15.34 11.11
C ILE A 391 12.70 14.80 11.44
N ASN A 392 12.79 13.54 11.84
CA ASN A 392 14.00 12.95 12.38
C ASN A 392 14.49 11.80 11.50
N TYR A 393 15.70 11.90 11.00
CA TYR A 393 16.40 10.86 10.23
C TYR A 393 17.60 10.38 11.01
N ARG A 394 17.74 9.06 11.20
CA ARG A 394 18.83 8.48 11.96
C ARG A 394 19.34 7.18 11.36
N ASP A 395 20.66 6.96 11.42
CA ASP A 395 21.34 5.74 10.97
C ASP A 395 20.95 5.41 9.50
N MET A 396 21.17 6.38 8.61
CA MET A 396 20.88 6.27 7.17
C MET A 396 22.16 5.90 6.43
N VAL A 397 22.12 4.92 5.55
CA VAL A 397 23.23 4.52 4.68
C VAL A 397 22.82 4.64 3.23
N ALA A 398 23.59 5.38 2.43
CA ALA A 398 23.27 5.64 1.02
C ALA A 398 24.49 5.36 0.14
N GLU A 399 24.30 4.49 -0.87
CA GLU A 399 25.29 4.11 -1.85
C GLU A 399 24.79 4.45 -3.26
N ASN A 400 25.67 5.00 -4.11
CA ASN A 400 25.34 5.37 -5.49
C ASN A 400 24.14 6.33 -5.57
N VAL A 401 24.23 7.47 -4.88
CA VAL A 401 23.17 8.49 -4.82
C VAL A 401 23.58 9.72 -5.62
N THR A 402 22.66 10.20 -6.48
CA THR A 402 22.94 11.41 -7.29
C THR A 402 23.00 12.67 -6.43
N MET A 403 22.09 12.83 -5.47
CA MET A 403 21.96 14.01 -4.62
C MET A 403 21.60 13.62 -3.19
N ALA A 404 22.29 14.15 -2.21
CA ALA A 404 21.98 13.88 -0.80
C ALA A 404 20.60 14.39 -0.38
N GLY A 405 20.17 15.54 -0.88
CA GLY A 405 18.86 16.06 -0.53
C GLY A 405 18.43 17.27 -1.34
N ARG A 406 17.12 17.47 -1.35
CA ARG A 406 16.46 18.70 -1.85
C ARG A 406 15.44 19.13 -0.80
N LEU A 407 15.71 20.23 -0.14
CA LEU A 407 14.88 20.74 0.94
C LEU A 407 14.30 22.10 0.51
N GLU A 408 13.05 22.11 0.11
CA GLU A 408 12.32 23.28 -0.34
C GLU A 408 11.14 23.53 0.59
N GLY A 409 11.19 24.59 1.38
CA GLY A 409 10.10 25.08 2.23
C GLY A 409 9.11 25.97 1.48
N ILE A 410 8.23 26.60 2.24
CA ILE A 410 7.30 27.63 1.77
C ILE A 410 7.86 28.99 2.15
N SER A 411 7.83 29.97 1.23
CA SER A 411 8.30 31.31 1.53
C SER A 411 7.48 31.93 2.68
N GLY A 412 8.18 32.38 3.72
CA GLY A 412 7.56 32.95 4.93
C GLY A 412 7.08 31.94 5.95
N ASP A 413 7.11 30.62 5.63
CA ASP A 413 6.70 29.55 6.52
C ASP A 413 7.72 28.41 6.49
N PRO A 414 8.80 28.48 7.27
CA PRO A 414 9.86 27.52 7.23
C PRO A 414 9.46 26.18 7.83
N PHE A 415 9.92 25.08 7.23
CA PHE A 415 9.87 23.77 7.83
C PHE A 415 10.85 23.70 9.00
N THR A 416 10.43 23.21 10.16
CA THR A 416 11.16 23.32 11.41
C THR A 416 11.48 21.98 12.06
N GLY A 417 12.50 21.94 12.93
CA GLY A 417 12.85 20.76 13.69
C GLY A 417 13.29 19.58 12.82
N ILE A 418 14.04 19.83 11.75
CA ILE A 418 14.59 18.77 10.89
C ILE A 418 15.94 18.33 11.47
N CYS A 419 16.04 17.08 11.85
CA CYS A 419 17.23 16.48 12.43
C CYS A 419 17.74 15.33 11.57
N ILE A 420 19.01 15.37 11.17
CA ILE A 420 19.69 14.29 10.45
C ILE A 420 20.89 13.87 11.31
N TYR A 421 20.92 12.60 11.72
CA TYR A 421 21.94 12.08 12.63
C TYR A 421 22.46 10.72 12.16
N ARG A 422 23.78 10.58 12.06
CA ARG A 422 24.47 9.38 11.56
C ARG A 422 24.00 9.00 10.13
N MET A 423 24.52 9.74 9.19
CA MET A 423 24.36 9.47 7.77
C MET A 423 25.71 9.06 7.15
#